data_6a610058269684996f48126229f4fc3e
#
_entry.id   6a610058269684996f48126229f4fc3e
#
_cell.length_a   1.000
_cell.length_b   1.000
_cell.length_c   1.000
_cell.angle_alpha   90.00
_cell.angle_beta   90.00
_cell.angle_gamma   90.00
#
_symmetry.space_group_name_H-M   'P 1'
#
loop_
_entity.id
_entity.type
_entity.pdbx_description
1 polymer ?
#
loop_
_entity_poly.entity_id
_entity_poly.type
_entity_poly.pdbx_seq_one_letter_code
_entity_poly.pdbx_strand_id
1 'polypeptide(L)'
;LMAALSRAGARPVLPDGGAPGLAIALGGLGLSVEDLAREGAALANGGVAPGLRWRPGAEAPEAGARVVGPEAAWMTSEALRTTPRPPGVGGAGIAYKTGTSYGHRDALAVGWDGARVVAVWMGRADGTGVPGAFGAGLAAPVLFAAFERLGPVAPPPPPPPGTLLVAGDALPLPLRRFGEAPAAAGPVVSFPPDGAVVEGPDVLLRVEDGVAPFTWLANGAPVATTRRREVTVEGLGLGFSRLTVVDGAGRAASATVEVAAPL
;
A
#
# COMPACT_ATOMS: atom_id res chain seq x y z
N LEU A 1 14.84 1.99 -15.97
CA LEU A 1 13.49 1.44 -16.17
C LEU A 1 13.24 1.18 -17.66
N MET A 2 13.28 2.19 -18.54
CA MET A 2 13.03 2.04 -20.01
C MET A 2 13.81 0.87 -20.63
N ALA A 3 15.13 0.80 -20.40
CA ALA A 3 15.95 -0.29 -20.93
C ALA A 3 15.54 -1.68 -20.38
N ALA A 4 15.04 -1.77 -19.16
CA ALA A 4 14.53 -3.02 -18.58
C ALA A 4 13.22 -3.43 -19.28
N LEU A 5 12.29 -2.51 -19.45
CA LEU A 5 11.03 -2.75 -20.18
C LEU A 5 11.29 -3.18 -21.62
N SER A 6 12.21 -2.50 -22.32
CA SER A 6 12.57 -2.87 -23.68
C SER A 6 13.22 -4.27 -23.77
N ARG A 7 14.08 -4.64 -22.80
CA ARG A 7 14.64 -6.00 -22.74
C ARG A 7 13.56 -7.06 -22.49
N ALA A 8 12.55 -6.74 -21.71
CA ALA A 8 11.38 -7.61 -21.54
C ALA A 8 10.53 -7.76 -22.80
N GLY A 9 10.78 -6.95 -23.83
CA GLY A 9 10.00 -6.91 -25.06
C GLY A 9 8.74 -6.04 -24.96
N ALA A 10 8.60 -5.24 -23.91
CA ALA A 10 7.54 -4.25 -23.75
C ALA A 10 7.76 -3.05 -24.68
N ARG A 11 6.68 -2.38 -25.04
CA ARG A 11 6.69 -1.20 -25.92
C ARG A 11 6.15 0.03 -25.18
N PRO A 12 6.96 0.60 -24.23
CA PRO A 12 6.51 1.74 -23.47
C PRO A 12 6.29 2.97 -24.38
N VAL A 13 5.17 3.63 -24.16
CA VAL A 13 4.77 4.86 -24.85
C VAL A 13 4.89 6.03 -23.87
N LEU A 14 5.66 7.05 -24.26
CA LEU A 14 5.72 8.31 -23.50
C LEU A 14 4.63 9.27 -24.01
N PRO A 15 4.12 10.17 -23.15
CA PRO A 15 3.27 11.27 -23.62
C PRO A 15 3.96 12.09 -24.71
N ASP A 16 3.19 12.68 -25.61
CA ASP A 16 3.70 13.46 -26.74
C ASP A 16 4.71 14.51 -26.30
N GLY A 17 5.89 14.50 -26.93
CA GLY A 17 7.01 15.37 -26.59
C GLY A 17 7.70 15.09 -25.26
N GLY A 18 7.31 14.03 -24.56
CA GLY A 18 7.87 13.66 -23.27
C GLY A 18 9.25 13.01 -23.37
N ALA A 19 10.18 13.45 -22.53
CA ALA A 19 11.44 12.76 -22.28
C ALA A 19 11.32 11.84 -21.06
N PRO A 20 12.07 10.71 -21.01
CA PRO A 20 12.09 9.84 -19.84
C PRO A 20 12.57 10.63 -18.60
N GLY A 21 11.71 10.81 -17.62
CA GLY A 21 11.99 11.51 -16.36
C GLY A 21 11.57 10.70 -15.16
N LEU A 22 11.66 11.24 -13.96
CA LEU A 22 11.29 10.56 -12.71
C LEU A 22 9.82 10.11 -12.69
N ALA A 23 8.94 10.81 -13.41
CA ALA A 23 7.52 10.50 -13.50
C ALA A 23 7.24 9.08 -14.03
N ILE A 24 8.13 8.50 -14.85
CA ILE A 24 7.96 7.13 -15.35
C ILE A 24 7.98 6.08 -14.22
N ALA A 25 8.64 6.35 -13.12
CA ALA A 25 8.64 5.47 -11.94
C ALA A 25 7.28 5.44 -11.23
N LEU A 26 6.46 6.45 -11.44
CA LEU A 26 5.12 6.60 -10.87
C LEU A 26 4.00 6.31 -11.89
N GLY A 27 4.35 5.72 -13.03
CA GLY A 27 3.36 5.39 -14.07
C GLY A 27 3.20 6.45 -15.15
N GLY A 28 4.15 7.40 -15.31
CA GLY A 28 4.17 8.42 -16.36
C GLY A 28 4.55 7.88 -17.74
N LEU A 29 4.16 6.64 -18.05
CA LEU A 29 4.31 6.00 -19.36
C LEU A 29 3.12 5.06 -19.62
N GLY A 30 2.76 4.87 -20.89
CA GLY A 30 1.77 3.90 -21.33
C GLY A 30 2.40 2.54 -21.55
N LEU A 31 1.70 1.49 -21.11
CA LEU A 31 1.99 0.09 -21.42
C LEU A 31 0.69 -0.60 -21.83
N SER A 32 0.76 -1.54 -22.75
CA SER A 32 -0.40 -2.40 -23.03
C SER A 32 -0.64 -3.37 -21.85
N VAL A 33 -1.87 -3.90 -21.76
CA VAL A 33 -2.18 -4.95 -20.77
C VAL A 33 -1.33 -6.20 -21.01
N GLU A 34 -0.95 -6.47 -22.24
CA GLU A 34 -0.02 -7.54 -22.61
C GLU A 34 1.39 -7.30 -22.04
N ASP A 35 1.90 -6.07 -22.20
CA ASP A 35 3.20 -5.70 -21.61
C ASP A 35 3.19 -5.84 -20.10
N LEU A 36 2.11 -5.43 -19.43
CA LEU A 36 1.96 -5.62 -17.99
C LEU A 36 1.93 -7.09 -17.58
N ALA A 37 1.25 -7.94 -18.35
CA ALA A 37 1.26 -9.38 -18.11
C ALA A 37 2.67 -9.98 -18.28
N ARG A 38 3.41 -9.51 -19.26
CA ARG A 38 4.79 -9.94 -19.54
C ARG A 38 5.74 -9.52 -18.42
N GLU A 39 5.61 -8.30 -17.91
CA GLU A 39 6.38 -7.82 -16.74
C GLU A 39 6.06 -8.62 -15.47
N GLY A 40 4.77 -8.88 -15.23
CA GLY A 40 4.35 -9.76 -14.13
C GLY A 40 4.92 -11.17 -14.28
N ALA A 41 4.92 -11.71 -15.50
CA ALA A 41 5.51 -13.01 -15.81
C ALA A 41 7.04 -13.00 -15.63
N ALA A 42 7.73 -11.92 -15.95
CA ALA A 42 9.15 -11.79 -15.69
C ALA A 42 9.47 -11.89 -14.19
N LEU A 43 8.70 -11.21 -13.34
CA LEU A 43 8.86 -11.30 -11.89
C LEU A 43 8.52 -12.70 -11.36
N ALA A 44 7.43 -13.31 -11.83
CA ALA A 44 7.04 -14.66 -11.47
C ALA A 44 8.09 -15.72 -11.88
N ASN A 45 8.80 -15.48 -12.99
CA ASN A 45 9.79 -16.38 -13.59
C ASN A 45 11.23 -16.00 -13.19
N GLY A 46 11.44 -15.57 -11.95
CA GLY A 46 12.77 -15.27 -11.41
C GLY A 46 13.54 -14.18 -12.16
N GLY A 47 12.84 -13.21 -12.73
CA GLY A 47 13.40 -12.06 -13.40
C GLY A 47 13.70 -12.24 -14.89
N VAL A 48 13.19 -13.32 -15.50
CA VAL A 48 13.34 -13.59 -16.94
C VAL A 48 11.99 -13.42 -17.62
N ALA A 49 11.89 -12.46 -18.53
CA ALA A 49 10.67 -12.22 -19.31
C ALA A 49 10.45 -13.38 -20.29
N PRO A 50 9.33 -14.10 -20.24
CA PRO A 50 9.05 -15.18 -21.18
C PRO A 50 8.70 -14.63 -22.55
N GLY A 51 9.02 -15.37 -23.59
CA GLY A 51 8.44 -15.16 -24.89
C GLY A 51 6.95 -15.53 -24.91
N LEU A 52 6.13 -14.78 -25.64
CA LEU A 52 4.69 -15.03 -25.74
C LEU A 52 4.37 -15.97 -26.90
N ARG A 53 3.43 -16.86 -26.66
CA ARG A 53 2.91 -17.80 -27.63
C ARG A 53 1.41 -17.58 -27.78
N TRP A 54 0.97 -17.14 -28.97
CA TRP A 54 -0.41 -16.74 -29.23
C TRP A 54 -1.30 -17.88 -29.76
N ARG A 55 -0.68 -18.98 -30.21
CA ARG A 55 -1.40 -20.12 -30.79
C ARG A 55 -0.87 -21.43 -30.25
N PRO A 56 -1.74 -22.38 -29.94
CA PRO A 56 -1.30 -23.75 -29.68
C PRO A 56 -0.48 -24.30 -30.88
N GLY A 57 0.61 -25.01 -30.60
CA GLY A 57 1.47 -25.58 -31.62
C GLY A 57 2.45 -24.62 -32.33
N ALA A 58 2.44 -23.32 -32.01
CA ALA A 58 3.48 -22.42 -32.48
C ALA A 58 4.85 -22.82 -31.89
N GLU A 59 5.94 -22.52 -32.63
CA GLU A 59 7.30 -22.72 -32.11
C GLU A 59 7.46 -22.06 -30.73
N ALA A 60 8.24 -22.72 -29.87
CA ALA A 60 8.59 -22.10 -28.60
C ALA A 60 9.35 -20.79 -28.87
N PRO A 61 8.92 -19.68 -28.27
CA PRO A 61 9.67 -18.44 -28.42
C PRO A 61 11.10 -18.62 -27.89
N GLU A 62 12.02 -17.83 -28.42
CA GLU A 62 13.40 -17.80 -27.90
C GLU A 62 13.44 -17.60 -26.39
N ALA A 63 14.51 -18.07 -25.76
CA ALA A 63 14.72 -17.89 -24.32
C ALA A 63 14.56 -16.40 -23.97
N GLY A 64 13.72 -16.12 -22.99
CA GLY A 64 13.42 -14.75 -22.59
C GLY A 64 14.64 -14.01 -22.07
N ALA A 65 14.60 -12.69 -22.14
CA ALA A 65 15.66 -11.84 -21.64
C ALA A 65 15.57 -11.65 -20.12
N ARG A 66 16.71 -11.65 -19.45
CA ARG A 66 16.78 -11.29 -18.02
C ARG A 66 16.57 -9.78 -17.85
N VAL A 67 15.57 -9.43 -17.05
CA VAL A 67 15.16 -8.06 -16.75
C VAL A 67 15.76 -7.60 -15.40
N VAL A 68 15.67 -8.47 -14.40
CA VAL A 68 16.20 -8.25 -13.04
C VAL A 68 16.83 -9.54 -12.50
N GLY A 69 17.62 -9.44 -11.44
CA GLY A 69 18.18 -10.61 -10.75
C GLY A 69 17.09 -11.48 -10.09
N PRO A 70 17.33 -12.78 -9.90
CA PRO A 70 16.32 -13.68 -9.30
C PRO A 70 15.96 -13.29 -7.87
N GLU A 71 16.90 -12.82 -7.07
CA GLU A 71 16.66 -12.37 -5.70
C GLU A 71 15.75 -11.12 -5.69
N ALA A 72 16.00 -10.16 -6.58
CA ALA A 72 15.19 -8.96 -6.71
C ALA A 72 13.76 -9.28 -7.19
N ALA A 73 13.61 -10.20 -8.14
CA ALA A 73 12.31 -10.66 -8.62
C ALA A 73 11.51 -11.35 -7.49
N TRP A 74 12.18 -12.21 -6.73
CA TRP A 74 11.56 -12.92 -5.62
C TRP A 74 11.16 -11.96 -4.50
N MET A 75 12.06 -11.07 -4.05
CA MET A 75 11.78 -10.08 -2.99
C MET A 75 10.65 -9.13 -3.39
N THR A 76 10.59 -8.72 -4.66
CA THR A 76 9.49 -7.91 -5.18
C THR A 76 8.16 -8.67 -5.10
N SER A 77 8.16 -9.94 -5.51
CA SER A 77 6.97 -10.79 -5.44
C SER A 77 6.51 -11.00 -4.00
N GLU A 78 7.43 -11.22 -3.05
CA GLU A 78 7.11 -11.34 -1.62
C GLU A 78 6.48 -10.04 -1.09
N ALA A 79 7.07 -8.89 -1.37
CA ALA A 79 6.51 -7.61 -0.97
C ALA A 79 5.09 -7.40 -1.54
N LEU A 80 4.85 -7.77 -2.79
CA LEU A 80 3.55 -7.64 -3.43
C LEU A 80 2.50 -8.65 -2.91
N ARG A 81 2.92 -9.79 -2.34
CA ARG A 81 2.00 -10.73 -1.66
C ARG A 81 1.43 -10.16 -0.37
N THR A 82 2.11 -9.20 0.25
CA THR A 82 1.62 -8.52 1.46
C THR A 82 0.67 -7.36 1.17
N THR A 83 0.43 -7.02 -0.10
CA THR A 83 -0.50 -5.95 -0.48
C THR A 83 -1.90 -6.24 0.07
N PRO A 84 -2.55 -5.27 0.76
CA PRO A 84 -3.91 -5.43 1.26
C PRO A 84 -4.87 -5.76 0.13
N ARG A 85 -5.70 -6.80 0.33
CA ARG A 85 -6.66 -7.26 -0.68
C ARG A 85 -7.99 -6.53 -0.59
N PRO A 86 -8.77 -6.49 -1.67
CA PRO A 86 -10.15 -6.05 -1.62
C PRO A 86 -10.95 -6.84 -0.55
N PRO A 87 -11.91 -6.21 0.15
CA PRO A 87 -12.75 -6.89 1.13
C PRO A 87 -13.45 -8.13 0.55
N GLY A 88 -13.49 -9.22 1.33
CA GLY A 88 -14.18 -10.45 0.93
C GLY A 88 -13.45 -11.33 -0.09
N VAL A 89 -12.23 -10.96 -0.49
CA VAL A 89 -11.46 -11.67 -1.51
C VAL A 89 -10.44 -12.61 -0.87
N GLY A 90 -10.46 -13.87 -1.27
CA GLY A 90 -9.46 -14.89 -0.94
C GLY A 90 -8.15 -14.73 -1.74
N GLY A 91 -7.38 -15.81 -1.89
CA GLY A 91 -6.19 -15.84 -2.76
C GLY A 91 -4.87 -15.56 -2.05
N ALA A 92 -4.69 -16.11 -0.83
CA ALA A 92 -3.38 -16.13 -0.17
C ALA A 92 -2.33 -16.70 -1.14
N GLY A 93 -1.18 -16.04 -1.24
CA GLY A 93 -0.08 -16.46 -2.14
C GLY A 93 -0.03 -15.74 -3.48
N ILE A 94 -1.06 -14.98 -3.86
CA ILE A 94 -1.03 -14.15 -5.09
C ILE A 94 -0.30 -12.84 -4.80
N ALA A 95 0.77 -12.58 -5.54
CA ALA A 95 1.39 -11.26 -5.61
C ALA A 95 0.61 -10.40 -6.60
N TYR A 96 0.30 -9.15 -6.26
CA TYR A 96 -0.41 -8.28 -7.20
C TYR A 96 -0.12 -6.79 -6.99
N LYS A 97 -0.34 -6.02 -8.05
CA LYS A 97 -0.24 -4.56 -8.05
C LYS A 97 -1.39 -3.96 -8.84
N THR A 98 -1.93 -2.87 -8.34
CA THR A 98 -2.93 -2.07 -9.05
C THR A 98 -2.33 -0.78 -9.58
N GLY A 99 -2.93 -0.24 -10.63
CA GLY A 99 -2.64 1.05 -11.19
C GLY A 99 -3.91 1.81 -11.53
N THR A 100 -3.83 3.13 -11.47
CA THR A 100 -4.89 4.04 -11.93
C THR A 100 -4.21 5.17 -12.69
N SER A 101 -4.57 5.38 -13.95
CA SER A 101 -4.01 6.46 -14.73
C SER A 101 -4.59 7.82 -14.32
N TYR A 102 -3.87 8.88 -14.68
CA TYR A 102 -4.34 10.24 -14.46
C TYR A 102 -5.70 10.49 -15.13
N GLY A 103 -6.61 11.10 -14.37
CA GLY A 103 -7.99 11.35 -14.83
C GLY A 103 -8.88 10.10 -14.83
N HIS A 104 -8.50 9.02 -14.16
CA HIS A 104 -9.29 7.78 -14.06
C HIS A 104 -9.66 7.16 -15.41
N ARG A 105 -8.75 7.22 -16.38
CA ARG A 105 -8.95 6.66 -17.72
C ARG A 105 -8.79 5.16 -17.74
N ASP A 106 -7.82 4.67 -16.93
CA ASP A 106 -7.45 3.27 -16.85
C ASP A 106 -7.42 2.79 -15.41
N ALA A 107 -8.14 1.73 -15.14
CA ALA A 107 -8.04 0.95 -13.90
C ALA A 107 -7.35 -0.38 -14.24
N LEU A 108 -6.20 -0.61 -13.65
CA LEU A 108 -5.31 -1.72 -13.96
C LEU A 108 -5.07 -2.60 -12.75
N ALA A 109 -4.91 -3.90 -12.98
CA ALA A 109 -4.37 -4.83 -12.02
C ALA A 109 -3.55 -5.91 -12.73
N VAL A 110 -2.39 -6.24 -12.20
CA VAL A 110 -1.61 -7.40 -12.60
C VAL A 110 -1.27 -8.22 -11.36
N GLY A 111 -1.39 -9.55 -11.45
CA GLY A 111 -1.07 -10.44 -10.35
C GLY A 111 -0.61 -11.80 -10.85
N TRP A 112 0.11 -12.52 -10.01
CA TRP A 112 0.64 -13.83 -10.32
C TRP A 112 0.72 -14.74 -9.09
N ASP A 113 0.58 -16.02 -9.34
CA ASP A 113 0.89 -17.10 -8.41
C ASP A 113 2.15 -17.87 -8.88
N GLY A 114 2.39 -19.05 -8.37
CA GLY A 114 3.56 -19.86 -8.77
C GLY A 114 3.52 -20.42 -10.20
N ALA A 115 2.42 -20.25 -10.95
CA ALA A 115 2.24 -20.84 -12.27
C ALA A 115 1.56 -19.92 -13.31
N ARG A 116 0.84 -18.90 -12.88
CA ARG A 116 -0.04 -18.11 -13.74
C ARG A 116 0.11 -16.63 -13.49
N VAL A 117 -0.12 -15.85 -14.53
CA VAL A 117 -0.20 -14.40 -14.46
C VAL A 117 -1.55 -13.96 -15.02
N VAL A 118 -2.20 -13.02 -14.36
CA VAL A 118 -3.43 -12.38 -14.81
C VAL A 118 -3.19 -10.88 -14.86
N ALA A 119 -3.53 -10.26 -15.97
CA ALA A 119 -3.56 -8.81 -16.11
C ALA A 119 -4.96 -8.37 -16.51
N VAL A 120 -5.44 -7.32 -15.88
CA VAL A 120 -6.78 -6.77 -16.09
C VAL A 120 -6.66 -5.28 -16.39
N TRP A 121 -7.31 -4.85 -17.45
CA TRP A 121 -7.54 -3.47 -17.76
C TRP A 121 -9.04 -3.20 -17.84
N MET A 122 -9.47 -2.14 -17.22
CA MET A 122 -10.83 -1.64 -17.28
C MET A 122 -10.79 -0.15 -17.60
N GLY A 123 -11.38 0.22 -18.69
CA GLY A 123 -11.39 1.59 -19.20
C GLY A 123 -12.29 1.70 -20.42
N ARG A 124 -12.28 2.86 -21.05
CA ARG A 124 -12.98 3.12 -22.29
C ARG A 124 -12.01 3.19 -23.45
N ALA A 125 -12.38 2.59 -24.57
CA ALA A 125 -11.53 2.55 -25.77
C ALA A 125 -11.23 3.96 -26.33
N ASP A 126 -12.08 4.92 -26.08
CA ASP A 126 -11.91 6.33 -26.45
C ASP A 126 -11.02 7.13 -25.48
N GLY A 127 -10.54 6.50 -24.41
CA GLY A 127 -9.72 7.13 -23.37
C GLY A 127 -10.48 8.11 -22.46
N THR A 128 -11.82 8.13 -22.51
CA THR A 128 -12.62 8.98 -21.62
C THR A 128 -12.50 8.48 -20.18
N GLY A 129 -12.21 9.39 -19.25
CA GLY A 129 -12.11 9.08 -17.82
C GLY A 129 -13.45 8.64 -17.22
N VAL A 130 -13.40 7.72 -16.26
CA VAL A 130 -14.55 7.29 -15.47
C VAL A 130 -14.32 7.73 -14.03
N PRO A 131 -14.95 8.81 -13.55
CA PRO A 131 -14.75 9.28 -12.17
C PRO A 131 -14.97 8.17 -11.14
N GLY A 132 -14.03 8.02 -10.21
CA GLY A 132 -14.09 6.96 -9.20
C GLY A 132 -13.60 5.59 -9.66
N ALA A 133 -13.15 5.43 -10.90
CA ALA A 133 -12.57 4.19 -11.40
C ALA A 133 -11.13 4.02 -10.89
N PHE A 134 -10.97 3.32 -9.79
CA PHE A 134 -9.67 2.96 -9.23
C PHE A 134 -9.32 1.49 -9.53
N GLY A 135 -8.06 1.22 -9.83
CA GLY A 135 -7.58 -0.15 -10.07
C GLY A 135 -7.89 -1.10 -8.91
N ALA A 136 -7.77 -0.62 -7.67
CA ALA A 136 -8.09 -1.40 -6.48
C ALA A 136 -9.59 -1.76 -6.36
N GLY A 137 -10.48 -0.84 -6.75
CA GLY A 137 -11.93 -1.05 -6.65
C GLY A 137 -12.55 -1.76 -7.84
N LEU A 138 -11.97 -1.65 -9.03
CA LEU A 138 -12.53 -2.23 -10.26
C LEU A 138 -11.71 -3.40 -10.79
N ALA A 139 -10.42 -3.20 -11.05
CA ALA A 139 -9.61 -4.21 -11.72
C ALA A 139 -9.17 -5.33 -10.77
N ALA A 140 -8.86 -5.02 -9.50
CA ALA A 140 -8.42 -6.04 -8.55
C ALA A 140 -9.50 -7.09 -8.25
N PRO A 141 -10.78 -6.76 -8.00
CA PRO A 141 -11.80 -7.79 -7.82
C PRO A 141 -11.93 -8.74 -9.01
N VAL A 142 -11.82 -8.22 -10.24
CA VAL A 142 -11.86 -9.03 -11.47
C VAL A 142 -10.64 -9.94 -11.56
N LEU A 143 -9.45 -9.43 -11.22
CA LEU A 143 -8.22 -10.22 -11.16
C LEU A 143 -8.36 -11.42 -10.21
N PHE A 144 -8.83 -11.20 -9.01
CA PHE A 144 -9.01 -12.29 -8.03
C PHE A 144 -10.10 -13.26 -8.45
N ALA A 145 -11.23 -12.78 -8.99
CA ALA A 145 -12.28 -13.62 -9.55
C ALA A 145 -11.78 -14.49 -10.72
N ALA A 146 -10.83 -13.99 -11.51
CA ALA A 146 -10.17 -14.79 -12.53
C ALA A 146 -9.31 -15.91 -11.91
N PHE A 147 -8.51 -15.62 -10.88
CA PHE A 147 -7.74 -16.64 -10.18
C PHE A 147 -8.61 -17.72 -9.55
N GLU A 148 -9.74 -17.35 -8.95
CA GLU A 148 -10.71 -18.33 -8.41
C GLU A 148 -11.20 -19.32 -9.47
N ARG A 149 -11.47 -18.83 -10.70
CA ARG A 149 -11.89 -19.67 -11.82
C ARG A 149 -10.79 -20.52 -12.42
N LEU A 150 -9.53 -20.07 -12.29
CA LEU A 150 -8.37 -20.83 -12.75
C LEU A 150 -7.99 -22.00 -11.83
N GLY A 151 -8.65 -22.12 -10.68
CA GLY A 151 -8.43 -23.20 -9.71
C GLY A 151 -7.50 -22.81 -8.56
N PRO A 152 -7.02 -23.77 -7.78
CA PRO A 152 -6.20 -23.51 -6.60
C PRO A 152 -4.96 -22.65 -6.91
N VAL A 153 -4.65 -21.75 -5.99
CA VAL A 153 -3.44 -20.90 -6.11
C VAL A 153 -2.20 -21.77 -6.07
N ALA A 154 -1.35 -21.65 -7.08
CA ALA A 154 -0.09 -22.35 -7.13
C ALA A 154 0.90 -21.77 -6.09
N PRO A 155 1.64 -22.61 -5.34
CA PRO A 155 2.58 -22.13 -4.35
C PRO A 155 3.68 -21.29 -5.00
N PRO A 156 4.15 -20.21 -4.32
CA PRO A 156 5.24 -19.41 -4.82
C PRO A 156 6.56 -20.22 -4.84
N PRO A 157 7.50 -19.86 -5.70
CA PRO A 157 8.83 -20.47 -5.67
C PRO A 157 9.55 -20.16 -4.35
N PRO A 158 10.44 -21.06 -3.90
CA PRO A 158 11.27 -20.78 -2.74
C PRO A 158 12.24 -19.62 -3.02
N PRO A 159 12.80 -18.99 -1.97
CA PRO A 159 13.78 -17.93 -2.14
C PRO A 159 15.00 -18.45 -2.90
N PRO A 160 15.50 -17.71 -3.89
CA PRO A 160 16.73 -18.04 -4.58
C PRO A 160 17.94 -18.12 -3.63
N PRO A 161 18.97 -18.92 -3.94
CA PRO A 161 20.22 -18.89 -3.21
C PRO A 161 20.81 -17.47 -3.17
N GLY A 162 21.28 -17.03 -2.00
CA GLY A 162 21.79 -15.67 -1.81
C GLY A 162 20.77 -14.65 -1.34
N THR A 163 19.47 -14.99 -1.29
CA THR A 163 18.45 -14.12 -0.71
C THR A 163 18.67 -14.00 0.80
N LEU A 164 18.84 -12.77 1.30
CA LEU A 164 18.99 -12.49 2.73
C LEU A 164 17.63 -12.61 3.43
N LEU A 165 17.45 -13.68 4.20
CA LEU A 165 16.27 -13.92 5.03
C LEU A 165 16.69 -13.88 6.50
N VAL A 166 16.54 -12.73 7.13
CA VAL A 166 16.92 -12.51 8.53
C VAL A 166 15.88 -11.67 9.26
N ALA A 167 15.78 -11.87 10.56
CA ALA A 167 14.97 -11.02 11.43
C ALA A 167 15.55 -9.58 11.49
N GLY A 168 14.72 -8.61 11.88
CA GLY A 168 15.08 -7.20 11.84
C GLY A 168 16.36 -6.84 12.60
N ASP A 169 16.62 -7.49 13.74
CA ASP A 169 17.82 -7.33 14.57
C ASP A 169 19.08 -7.94 13.96
N ALA A 170 18.95 -8.94 13.08
CA ALA A 170 20.02 -9.57 12.35
C ALA A 170 20.31 -8.94 10.97
N LEU A 171 19.53 -7.93 10.57
CA LEU A 171 19.79 -7.20 9.33
C LEU A 171 21.14 -6.45 9.40
N PRO A 172 21.88 -6.35 8.27
CA PRO A 172 23.00 -5.42 8.16
C PRO A 172 22.60 -4.00 8.54
N LEU A 173 23.47 -3.28 9.24
CA LEU A 173 23.19 -1.93 9.75
C LEU A 173 22.53 -0.97 8.74
N PRO A 174 22.96 -0.89 7.47
CA PRO A 174 22.33 -0.01 6.49
C PRO A 174 20.88 -0.36 6.14
N LEU A 175 20.44 -1.59 6.44
CA LEU A 175 19.08 -2.08 6.18
C LEU A 175 18.21 -2.10 7.44
N ARG A 176 18.80 -1.84 8.61
CA ARG A 176 18.03 -1.73 9.86
C ARG A 176 17.24 -0.42 9.86
N ARG A 177 15.96 -0.51 10.16
CA ARG A 177 15.18 0.67 10.53
C ARG A 177 15.47 0.94 12.00
N PHE A 178 16.15 2.03 12.30
CA PHE A 178 16.24 2.57 13.65
C PHE A 178 14.98 3.39 13.88
N GLY A 179 14.01 2.80 14.49
CA GLY A 179 12.73 3.41 14.82
C GLY A 179 11.63 2.38 14.78
N GLU A 180 11.03 2.16 15.94
CA GLU A 180 9.89 1.31 16.22
C GLU A 180 10.18 -0.19 16.32
N ALA A 181 10.47 -0.62 17.57
CA ALA A 181 9.89 -1.86 18.07
C ALA A 181 8.40 -1.89 17.64
N PRO A 182 7.77 -3.08 17.41
CA PRO A 182 6.33 -3.13 17.18
C PRO A 182 5.70 -2.29 18.26
N ALA A 183 5.06 -1.21 17.88
CA ALA A 183 4.58 -0.21 18.79
C ALA A 183 3.68 -0.93 19.80
N ALA A 184 4.13 -1.04 21.03
CA ALA A 184 3.17 -1.16 22.11
C ALA A 184 2.15 -0.07 21.79
N ALA A 185 0.87 -0.43 21.68
CA ALA A 185 -0.16 0.47 21.20
C ALA A 185 0.03 1.83 21.87
N GLY A 186 0.23 2.87 21.04
CA GLY A 186 0.38 4.23 21.54
C GLY A 186 -0.88 4.63 22.30
N PRO A 187 -0.89 5.76 22.99
CA PRO A 187 -2.10 6.24 23.62
C PRO A 187 -3.17 6.47 22.56
N VAL A 188 -4.42 6.20 22.90
CA VAL A 188 -5.59 6.47 22.06
C VAL A 188 -6.51 7.38 22.87
N VAL A 189 -6.91 8.52 22.30
CA VAL A 189 -7.94 9.37 22.91
C VAL A 189 -9.27 8.65 22.72
N SER A 190 -9.79 8.02 23.80
CA SER A 190 -11.06 7.31 23.75
C SER A 190 -12.26 8.21 24.08
N PHE A 191 -12.01 9.33 24.76
CA PHE A 191 -13.02 10.36 25.00
C PHE A 191 -12.37 11.75 25.21
N PRO A 192 -12.93 12.82 24.60
CA PRO A 192 -13.98 12.81 23.58
C PRO A 192 -13.49 12.17 22.27
N PRO A 193 -14.35 11.51 21.49
CA PRO A 193 -13.98 11.03 20.17
C PRO A 193 -13.68 12.20 19.22
N ASP A 194 -12.88 11.95 18.20
CA ASP A 194 -12.55 12.95 17.19
C ASP A 194 -13.82 13.46 16.48
N GLY A 195 -13.96 14.78 16.36
CA GLY A 195 -15.14 15.44 15.81
C GLY A 195 -16.31 15.61 16.78
N ALA A 196 -16.16 15.25 18.06
CA ALA A 196 -17.24 15.41 19.04
C ALA A 196 -17.53 16.86 19.36
N VAL A 197 -18.81 17.16 19.65
CA VAL A 197 -19.25 18.39 20.29
C VAL A 197 -19.41 18.12 21.79
N VAL A 198 -18.74 18.92 22.62
CA VAL A 198 -18.79 18.81 24.07
C VAL A 198 -19.38 20.09 24.67
N GLU A 199 -20.25 19.96 25.63
CA GLU A 199 -20.92 21.11 26.27
C GLU A 199 -20.14 21.58 27.50
N GLY A 200 -19.92 22.87 27.59
CA GLY A 200 -19.24 23.52 28.71
C GLY A 200 -17.72 23.50 28.64
N PRO A 201 -17.08 24.35 29.47
CA PRO A 201 -15.63 24.55 29.42
C PRO A 201 -14.83 23.42 30.08
N ASP A 202 -15.51 22.54 30.84
CA ASP A 202 -14.87 21.46 31.59
C ASP A 202 -15.07 20.15 30.85
N VAL A 203 -14.00 19.60 30.30
CA VAL A 203 -14.06 18.43 29.43
C VAL A 203 -13.36 17.25 30.09
N LEU A 204 -14.08 16.14 30.27
CA LEU A 204 -13.49 14.86 30.64
C LEU A 204 -12.64 14.34 29.48
N LEU A 205 -11.40 13.99 29.76
CA LEU A 205 -10.49 13.38 28.82
C LEU A 205 -10.18 11.95 29.28
N ARG A 206 -10.25 10.99 28.35
CA ARG A 206 -9.91 9.59 28.62
C ARG A 206 -8.93 9.08 27.57
N VAL A 207 -7.92 8.35 28.05
CA VAL A 207 -6.93 7.68 27.20
C VAL A 207 -6.99 6.18 27.41
N GLU A 208 -6.98 5.44 26.31
CA GLU A 208 -6.74 4.00 26.29
C GLU A 208 -5.33 3.73 25.78
N ASP A 209 -4.76 2.58 26.14
CA ASP A 209 -3.39 2.19 25.82
C ASP A 209 -2.33 3.20 26.29
N GLY A 210 -1.10 3.10 25.78
CA GLY A 210 0.01 3.95 26.17
C GLY A 210 0.57 3.66 27.57
N VAL A 211 1.63 4.38 27.93
CA VAL A 211 2.39 4.23 29.18
C VAL A 211 2.30 5.53 30.00
N ALA A 212 1.84 5.42 31.25
CA ALA A 212 1.83 6.59 32.16
C ALA A 212 3.25 7.10 32.47
N PRO A 213 3.46 8.42 32.73
CA PRO A 213 2.44 9.46 32.85
C PRO A 213 1.89 9.93 31.50
N PHE A 214 0.68 10.46 31.50
CA PHE A 214 0.02 11.06 30.35
C PHE A 214 0.02 12.58 30.48
N THR A 215 0.58 13.28 29.52
CA THR A 215 0.55 14.75 29.43
C THR A 215 -0.47 15.14 28.37
N TRP A 216 -1.47 15.92 28.77
CA TRP A 216 -2.48 16.43 27.89
C TRP A 216 -2.18 17.86 27.47
N LEU A 217 -2.37 18.14 26.21
CA LEU A 217 -2.24 19.47 25.62
C LEU A 217 -3.57 19.87 24.96
N ALA A 218 -3.96 21.11 25.15
CA ALA A 218 -5.02 21.74 24.38
C ALA A 218 -4.42 22.82 23.49
N ASN A 219 -4.66 22.72 22.18
CA ASN A 219 -4.10 23.64 21.18
C ASN A 219 -2.57 23.82 21.30
N GLY A 220 -1.84 22.77 21.67
CA GLY A 220 -0.40 22.76 21.85
C GLY A 220 0.10 23.25 23.21
N ALA A 221 -0.76 23.79 24.08
CA ALA A 221 -0.40 24.17 25.43
C ALA A 221 -0.68 23.02 26.42
N PRO A 222 0.23 22.66 27.33
CA PRO A 222 -0.01 21.63 28.32
C PRO A 222 -1.08 22.07 29.33
N VAL A 223 -2.11 21.21 29.53
CA VAL A 223 -3.25 21.49 30.41
C VAL A 223 -3.34 20.56 31.61
N ALA A 224 -2.78 19.33 31.50
CA ALA A 224 -2.75 18.38 32.59
C ALA A 224 -1.63 17.34 32.42
N THR A 225 -1.08 16.85 33.56
CA THR A 225 -0.23 15.66 33.59
C THR A 225 -0.74 14.71 34.67
N THR A 226 -1.02 13.47 34.32
CA THR A 226 -1.63 12.49 35.23
C THR A 226 -1.07 11.09 34.99
N ARG A 227 -1.15 10.24 35.99
CA ARG A 227 -0.92 8.79 35.88
C ARG A 227 -2.22 8.02 35.69
N ARG A 228 -3.37 8.68 35.88
CA ARG A 228 -4.69 8.11 35.65
C ARG A 228 -5.05 8.22 34.19
N ARG A 229 -5.87 7.29 33.72
CA ARG A 229 -6.35 7.28 32.32
C ARG A 229 -7.46 8.29 32.05
N GLU A 230 -7.96 8.93 33.09
CA GLU A 230 -9.00 9.95 33.02
C GLU A 230 -8.56 11.21 33.77
N VAL A 231 -8.91 12.36 33.22
CA VAL A 231 -8.72 13.67 33.81
C VAL A 231 -9.77 14.65 33.28
N THR A 232 -10.31 15.49 34.13
CA THR A 232 -11.12 16.63 33.69
C THR A 232 -10.21 17.84 33.54
N VAL A 233 -10.28 18.46 32.37
CA VAL A 233 -9.58 19.73 32.08
C VAL A 233 -10.60 20.85 32.09
N GLU A 234 -10.31 21.88 32.88
CA GLU A 234 -11.16 23.03 33.07
C GLU A 234 -10.77 24.18 32.14
N GLY A 235 -11.73 25.01 31.75
CA GLY A 235 -11.47 26.28 31.07
C GLY A 235 -11.06 26.15 29.61
N LEU A 236 -11.48 25.11 28.90
CA LEU A 236 -11.34 25.06 27.46
C LEU A 236 -12.20 26.16 26.82
N GLY A 237 -11.59 26.97 25.96
CA GLY A 237 -12.32 28.03 25.22
C GLY A 237 -13.38 27.46 24.28
N LEU A 238 -14.44 28.23 24.04
CA LEU A 238 -15.49 27.89 23.07
C LEU A 238 -14.91 27.77 21.66
N GLY A 239 -15.49 26.88 20.85
CA GLY A 239 -15.08 26.59 19.48
C GLY A 239 -14.17 25.37 19.38
N PHE A 240 -13.45 25.25 18.27
CA PHE A 240 -12.62 24.08 18.02
C PHE A 240 -11.35 24.04 18.88
N SER A 241 -11.13 22.92 19.54
CA SER A 241 -9.93 22.63 20.32
C SER A 241 -9.30 21.31 19.89
N ARG A 242 -8.00 21.34 19.66
CA ARG A 242 -7.22 20.13 19.43
C ARG A 242 -6.65 19.62 20.75
N LEU A 243 -7.12 18.48 21.17
CA LEU A 243 -6.65 17.78 22.35
C LEU A 243 -5.57 16.76 21.94
N THR A 244 -4.42 16.80 22.57
CA THR A 244 -3.34 15.86 22.31
C THR A 244 -2.89 15.23 23.62
N VAL A 245 -2.78 13.91 23.65
CA VAL A 245 -2.16 13.18 24.77
C VAL A 245 -0.79 12.68 24.37
N VAL A 246 0.20 12.90 25.23
CA VAL A 246 1.56 12.34 25.10
C VAL A 246 1.78 11.39 26.26
N ASP A 247 2.18 10.16 25.98
CA ASP A 247 2.46 9.14 26.98
C ASP A 247 3.89 9.22 27.53
N GLY A 248 4.19 8.48 28.58
CA GLY A 248 5.52 8.44 29.20
C GLY A 248 6.64 7.89 28.32
N ALA A 249 6.31 7.28 27.19
CA ALA A 249 7.26 6.85 26.16
C ALA A 249 7.41 7.88 25.01
N GLY A 250 6.77 9.06 25.11
CA GLY A 250 6.85 10.13 24.12
C GLY A 250 5.94 9.94 22.91
N ARG A 251 5.04 8.96 22.90
CA ARG A 251 4.09 8.72 21.82
C ARG A 251 2.86 9.58 22.03
N ALA A 252 2.25 10.06 20.95
CA ALA A 252 1.13 10.98 20.99
C ALA A 252 -0.07 10.52 20.17
N ALA A 253 -1.27 10.89 20.63
CA ALA A 253 -2.51 10.82 19.87
C ALA A 253 -3.28 12.12 20.04
N SER A 254 -4.14 12.46 19.06
CA SER A 254 -4.92 13.69 19.09
C SER A 254 -6.37 13.42 18.69
N ALA A 255 -7.27 14.25 19.23
CA ALA A 255 -8.65 14.39 18.80
C ALA A 255 -9.00 15.88 18.68
N THR A 256 -9.81 16.25 17.73
CA THR A 256 -10.34 17.61 17.57
C THR A 256 -11.80 17.62 18.05
N VAL A 257 -12.14 18.54 18.91
CA VAL A 257 -13.49 18.68 19.47
C VAL A 257 -14.01 20.11 19.29
N GLU A 258 -15.32 20.25 19.24
CA GLU A 258 -15.98 21.55 19.31
C GLU A 258 -16.55 21.74 20.72
N VAL A 259 -16.09 22.80 21.42
CA VAL A 259 -16.60 23.16 22.75
C VAL A 259 -17.75 24.13 22.55
N ALA A 260 -18.96 23.69 22.85
CA ALA A 260 -20.19 24.53 22.79
C ALA A 260 -20.50 25.18 24.14
N ALA A 261 -21.21 26.29 24.07
CA ALA A 261 -21.74 26.90 25.30
C ALA A 261 -22.77 25.94 25.96
N PRO A 262 -22.78 25.86 27.31
CA PRO A 262 -23.85 25.12 28.00
C PRO A 262 -25.21 25.67 27.64
N LEU A 263 -26.19 24.79 27.43
CA LEU A 263 -27.59 25.15 27.17
C LEU A 263 -28.25 25.88 28.34
#